data_e18f3f73022da96faa4548fc4c12956f
#
_entry.id   e18f3f73022da96faa4548fc4c12956f
#
_cell.length_a   1.000
_cell.length_b   1.000
_cell.length_c   1.000
_cell.angle_alpha   90.00
_cell.angle_beta   90.00
_cell.angle_gamma   90.00
#
_symmetry.space_group_name_H-M   'P 1'
#
loop_
_entity.id
_entity.type
_entity.pdbx_description
1 polymer ?
#
loop_
_entity_poly.entity_id
_entity_poly.type
_entity_poly.pdbx_seq_one_letter_code
_entity_poly.pdbx_strand_id
1 'polypeptide(L)' 'MESDAESGIRIPYEQLPPPALAAVIEEFVTRDGTEMTDARRKIDQVTELLRRGEAEVWFDQVTKTCNILRV' A
#
# COMPACT_ATOMS: atom_id res chain seq x y z
N MET A 1 -5.17 -15.93 15.71
CA MET A 1 -4.83 -15.85 15.34
C MET A 1 -4.08 -15.72 14.63
N GLU A 2 -3.70 -15.73 14.33
CA GLU A 2 -3.10 -15.69 13.68
C GLU A 2 -3.05 -15.36 12.67
N SER A 3 -3.19 -15.06 12.40
CA SER A 3 -3.43 -15.12 11.26
C SER A 3 -3.06 -14.09 10.30
N ASP A 4 -2.98 -12.82 10.49
CA ASP A 4 -2.54 -11.81 9.54
C ASP A 4 -1.11 -12.05 9.12
N ALA A 5 -0.28 -12.47 10.04
CA ALA A 5 1.12 -12.73 9.71
C ALA A 5 1.26 -13.92 8.77
N GLU A 6 0.32 -14.87 8.86
CA GLU A 6 0.38 -16.05 8.02
C GLU A 6 -0.20 -15.80 6.63
N SER A 7 -1.17 -14.91 6.52
CA SER A 7 -1.82 -14.66 5.24
C SER A 7 -1.22 -13.46 4.52
N GLY A 8 -0.40 -12.66 5.17
CA GLY A 8 0.18 -11.47 4.57
C GLY A 8 1.60 -11.69 4.10
N ILE A 9 1.93 -11.14 2.95
CA ILE A 9 3.28 -11.19 2.41
C ILE A 9 3.79 -9.76 2.27
N ARG A 10 4.94 -9.48 2.90
CA ARG A 10 5.55 -8.18 2.76
C ARG A 10 6.21 -8.07 1.39
N ILE A 11 5.90 -7.01 0.66
CA ILE A 11 6.45 -6.78 -0.65
C ILE A 11 7.33 -5.53 -0.60
N PRO A 12 8.65 -5.66 -0.81
CA PRO A 12 9.50 -4.47 -0.87
C PRO A 12 9.03 -3.58 -2.02
N TYR A 13 8.78 -2.31 -1.72
CA TYR A 13 8.22 -1.44 -2.73
C TYR A 13 9.16 -1.27 -3.93
N GLU A 14 10.46 -1.46 -3.71
CA GLU A 14 11.42 -1.35 -4.79
C GLU A 14 11.24 -2.44 -5.84
N GLN A 15 10.60 -3.54 -5.48
CA GLN A 15 10.35 -4.61 -6.43
C GLN A 15 9.14 -4.37 -7.30
N LEU A 16 8.36 -3.36 -6.99
CA LEU A 16 7.20 -3.00 -7.80
C LEU A 16 7.61 -1.95 -8.82
N PRO A 17 7.33 -2.19 -10.10
CA PRO A 17 7.57 -1.15 -11.10
C PRO A 17 6.75 0.09 -10.77
N PRO A 18 7.21 1.29 -11.17
CA PRO A 18 6.48 2.50 -10.82
C PRO A 18 4.98 2.48 -11.15
N PRO A 19 4.56 1.99 -12.33
CA PRO A 19 3.11 1.95 -12.58
C PRO A 19 2.35 1.02 -11.65
N ALA A 20 2.96 -0.11 -11.30
CA ALA A 20 2.31 -1.06 -10.39
C ALA A 20 2.23 -0.48 -8.99
N LEU A 21 3.30 0.16 -8.54
CA LEU A 21 3.31 0.77 -7.23
C LEU A 21 2.25 1.88 -7.13
N ALA A 22 2.17 2.71 -8.16
CA ALA A 22 1.17 3.77 -8.18
C ALA A 22 -0.24 3.20 -8.11
N ALA A 23 -0.49 2.11 -8.83
CA ALA A 23 -1.81 1.49 -8.82
C ALA A 23 -2.16 0.93 -7.45
N VAL A 24 -1.19 0.30 -6.78
CA VAL A 24 -1.40 -0.23 -5.45
C VAL A 24 -1.75 0.88 -4.46
N ILE A 25 -0.99 1.96 -4.50
CA ILE A 25 -1.22 3.08 -3.59
C ILE A 25 -2.56 3.73 -3.89
N GLU A 26 -2.88 3.91 -5.16
CA GLU A 26 -4.14 4.52 -5.55
C GLU A 26 -5.32 3.69 -5.04
N GLU A 27 -5.24 2.39 -5.21
CA GLU A 27 -6.30 1.51 -4.76
C GLU A 27 -6.46 1.58 -3.24
N PHE A 28 -5.35 1.63 -2.52
CA PHE A 28 -5.38 1.72 -1.08
C PHE A 28 -6.03 3.04 -0.63
N VAL A 29 -5.64 4.15 -1.26
CA VAL A 29 -6.14 5.46 -0.88
C VAL A 29 -7.62 5.61 -1.22
N THR A 30 -8.03 5.16 -2.41
CA THR A 30 -9.44 5.33 -2.83
C THR A 30 -10.37 4.37 -2.11
N ARG A 31 -9.85 3.25 -1.60
CA ARG A 31 -10.66 2.32 -0.82
C ARG A 31 -11.21 2.98 0.43
N ASP A 32 -10.49 3.96 0.96
CA ASP A 32 -10.90 4.70 2.14
C ASP A 32 -11.97 5.73 1.85
N GLY A 33 -12.36 5.89 0.60
CA GLY A 33 -13.36 6.87 0.23
C GLY A 33 -12.80 8.26 0.02
N THR A 34 -11.49 8.36 -0.16
CA THR A 34 -10.84 9.65 -0.40
C THR A 34 -11.21 10.17 -1.80
N GLU A 35 -11.57 11.43 -1.88
CA GLU A 35 -11.92 12.04 -3.16
C GLU A 35 -10.70 12.18 -4.05
N MET A 36 -10.94 12.25 -5.36
CA MET A 36 -9.87 12.26 -6.34
C MET A 36 -8.88 13.42 -6.13
N THR A 37 -9.40 14.58 -5.75
CA THR A 37 -8.52 15.73 -5.53
C THR A 37 -7.58 15.51 -4.37
N ASP A 38 -8.04 14.84 -3.33
CA ASP A 38 -7.20 14.54 -2.16
C ASP A 38 -6.40 13.29 -2.35
N ALA A 39 -6.86 12.40 -3.26
CA ALA A 39 -6.18 11.14 -3.47
C ALA A 39 -4.76 11.34 -3.97
N ARG A 40 -4.56 12.30 -4.88
CA ARG A 40 -3.22 12.54 -5.42
C ARG A 40 -2.25 12.96 -4.31
N ARG A 41 -2.72 13.83 -3.42
CA ARG A 41 -1.89 14.27 -2.30
C ARG A 41 -1.55 13.10 -1.39
N LYS A 42 -2.53 12.25 -1.10
CA LYS A 42 -2.29 11.10 -0.25
C LYS A 42 -1.39 10.08 -0.92
N ILE A 43 -1.51 9.92 -2.23
CA ILE A 43 -0.62 9.03 -2.96
C ILE A 43 0.83 9.50 -2.82
N ASP A 44 1.05 10.81 -2.95
CA ASP A 44 2.38 11.36 -2.80
C ASP A 44 2.91 11.15 -1.38
N GLN A 45 2.05 11.35 -0.37
CA GLN A 45 2.44 11.15 1.02
C GLN A 45 2.82 9.70 1.28
N VAL A 46 2.00 8.77 0.80
CA VAL A 46 2.26 7.36 1.02
C VAL A 46 3.53 6.94 0.30
N THR A 47 3.73 7.43 -0.92
CA THR A 47 4.94 7.13 -1.66
C THR A 47 6.17 7.58 -0.88
N GLU A 48 6.10 8.77 -0.28
CA GLU A 48 7.22 9.28 0.48
C GLU A 48 7.47 8.44 1.72
N LEU A 49 6.40 8.00 2.39
CA LEU A 49 6.55 7.13 3.55
C LEU A 49 7.25 5.82 3.18
N LEU A 50 6.89 5.26 2.03
CA LEU A 50 7.53 4.03 1.57
C LEU A 50 9.01 4.26 1.27
N ARG A 51 9.33 5.38 0.64
CA ARG A 51 10.72 5.69 0.32
C ARG A 51 11.57 5.87 1.57
N ARG A 52 10.97 6.39 2.63
CA ARG A 52 11.68 6.61 3.90
C ARG A 52 11.75 5.38 4.76
N GLY A 53 11.06 4.32 4.38
CA GLY A 53 11.01 3.12 5.21
C GLY A 53 10.06 3.25 6.38
N GLU A 54 9.14 4.20 6.33
CA GLU A 54 8.17 4.43 7.41
C GLU A 54 6.85 3.73 7.14
N ALA A 55 6.73 3.06 6.00
CA ALA A 55 5.55 2.28 5.66
C ALA A 55 5.98 1.09 4.82
N GLU A 56 5.14 0.07 4.81
CA GLU A 56 5.43 -1.17 4.08
C GLU A 56 4.20 -1.60 3.29
N VAL A 57 4.44 -2.25 2.16
CA VAL A 57 3.37 -2.84 1.36
C VAL A 57 3.22 -4.30 1.75
N TRP A 58 1.98 -4.70 2.02
CA TRP A 58 1.66 -6.07 2.38
C TRP A 58 0.55 -6.58 1.49
N PHE A 59 0.72 -7.79 0.96
CA PHE A 59 -0.31 -8.45 0.16
C PHE A 59 -1.04 -9.47 1.01
N ASP A 60 -2.37 -9.31 1.11
CA ASP A 60 -3.20 -10.25 1.86
C ASP A 60 -3.66 -11.33 0.90
N GLN A 61 -3.25 -12.57 1.19
CA GLN A 61 -3.58 -13.69 0.31
C GLN A 61 -5.03 -14.11 0.43
N VAL A 62 -5.67 -13.81 1.54
CA VAL A 62 -7.06 -14.18 1.73
C VAL A 62 -7.98 -13.30 0.92
N THR A 63 -7.81 -11.98 1.05
CA THR A 63 -8.65 -11.03 0.34
C THR A 63 -8.11 -10.68 -1.03
N LYS A 64 -6.85 -11.07 -1.32
CA LYS A 64 -6.20 -10.77 -2.59
C LYS A 64 -6.06 -9.27 -2.80
N THR A 65 -5.80 -8.56 -1.74
CA THR A 65 -5.63 -7.10 -1.81
C THR A 65 -4.30 -6.70 -1.19
N CYS A 66 -3.81 -5.54 -1.61
CA CYS A 66 -2.61 -4.95 -1.05
C CYS A 66 -2.99 -3.93 0.00
N ASN A 67 -2.22 -3.90 1.08
CA ASN A 67 -2.40 -2.94 2.16
C ASN A 67 -1.09 -2.24 2.42
N ILE A 68 -1.17 -1.04 2.98
CA ILE A 68 0.02 -0.27 3.31
C ILE A 68 -0.04 0.00 4.81
N LEU A 69 0.98 -0.47 5.50
CA LEU A 69 1.04 -0.39 6.95
C LEU A 69 2.18 0.52 7.38
N ARG A 70 1.91 1.36 8.38
CA ARG A 70 2.96 2.20 8.98
C ARG A 70 3.85 1.33 9.85
N VAL A 71 5.13 1.61 9.77
CA VAL A 71 6.12 0.87 10.57
C VAL A 71 6.33 1.55 11.90
#